data_4cd878149d94a10b41e2ba720995bc23
#
_entry.id   4cd878149d94a10b41e2ba720995bc23
#
_cell.length_a   1.000
_cell.length_b   1.000
_cell.length_c   1.000
_cell.angle_alpha   90.00
_cell.angle_beta   90.00
_cell.angle_gamma   90.00
#
_symmetry.space_group_name_H-M   'P 1'
#
loop_
_entity.id
_entity.type
_entity.pdbx_description
1 polymer ?
#
loop_
_entity_poly.entity_id
_entity_poly.type
_entity_poly.pdbx_seq_one_letter_code
_entity_poly.pdbx_strand_id
1 'polypeptide(L)'
;MRLCVGTSKGIVMVDPDRERAPLAVIANPSSIWCMAQSADEPHIIYVGSLEHTHMGEGPASGTLSRTTDSGRTWTDITPGSAHDEGIWAVAAPPDAPGELFIGTTHARLFRSEDHGQSFKECSAFLQLPGRDRWSFPPPPHIPHVRAITFDPANPSVMYVGVEEGGVFRSRNRGVSFEPLNKGIYPDLHALAVDPADSRRLYATTGRGFYRSDAAGASWNLIKQGVSRPYVVPLLVDAGDAGTVYTAGAAGAPPTWAVYGADSMLFVSNDGGGSFRPVAAAEGMWRGMVMAFLQSELRPEDLFAVTSDGKVLRWRPHEDEIVELASNLPPAYALAALP
;
A
#
# COMPACT_ATOMS: atom_id res chain seq x y z
N MET A 1 -11.59 -14.82 12.05
CA MET A 1 -10.93 -13.95 11.07
C MET A 1 -9.88 -14.77 10.31
N ARG A 2 -9.68 -14.55 9.03
CA ARG A 2 -8.57 -15.09 8.24
C ARG A 2 -7.84 -13.95 7.55
N LEU A 3 -6.55 -14.09 7.36
CA LEU A 3 -5.76 -13.15 6.56
C LEU A 3 -5.69 -13.64 5.10
N CYS A 4 -6.02 -12.76 4.18
CA CYS A 4 -5.79 -12.94 2.76
C CYS A 4 -4.44 -12.28 2.43
N VAL A 5 -3.44 -13.09 2.09
CA VAL A 5 -2.07 -12.65 1.85
C VAL A 5 -1.78 -12.70 0.36
N GLY A 6 -1.50 -11.57 -0.24
CA GLY A 6 -1.09 -11.45 -1.64
C GLY A 6 0.40 -11.69 -1.81
N THR A 7 0.74 -12.67 -2.63
CA THR A 7 2.13 -13.06 -2.89
C THR A 7 2.47 -13.00 -4.39
N SER A 8 3.76 -13.10 -4.71
CA SER A 8 4.24 -13.18 -6.10
C SER A 8 3.73 -14.42 -6.87
N LYS A 9 3.16 -15.43 -6.19
CA LYS A 9 2.66 -16.66 -6.81
C LYS A 9 1.18 -16.91 -6.55
N GLY A 10 0.45 -15.91 -6.04
CA GLY A 10 -0.97 -16.03 -5.77
C GLY A 10 -1.34 -15.62 -4.35
N ILE A 11 -2.47 -16.12 -3.87
CA ILE A 11 -3.06 -15.76 -2.59
C ILE A 11 -2.87 -16.90 -1.61
N VAL A 12 -2.48 -16.56 -0.38
CA VAL A 12 -2.37 -17.51 0.74
C VAL A 12 -3.35 -17.09 1.82
N MET A 13 -4.14 -18.05 2.32
CA MET A 13 -5.04 -17.83 3.44
C MET A 13 -4.37 -18.26 4.73
N VAL A 14 -4.19 -17.31 5.66
CA VAL A 14 -3.54 -17.55 6.96
C VAL A 14 -4.57 -17.42 8.08
N ASP A 15 -4.62 -18.40 8.97
CA ASP A 15 -5.39 -18.34 10.20
C ASP A 15 -4.49 -17.77 11.32
N PRO A 16 -4.75 -16.58 11.86
CA PRO A 16 -3.89 -15.99 12.89
C PRO A 16 -3.92 -16.70 14.24
N ASP A 17 -4.87 -17.62 14.45
CA ASP A 17 -4.97 -18.46 15.66
C ASP A 17 -4.24 -19.79 15.51
N ARG A 18 -3.72 -20.08 14.31
CA ARG A 18 -3.00 -21.33 14.00
C ARG A 18 -1.61 -21.03 13.46
N GLU A 19 -0.69 -20.83 14.37
CA GLU A 19 0.72 -20.62 14.02
C GLU A 19 1.28 -21.81 13.20
N ARG A 20 2.00 -21.48 12.13
CA ARG A 20 2.70 -22.44 11.27
C ARG A 20 1.80 -23.55 10.69
N ALA A 21 0.50 -23.28 10.53
CA ALA A 21 -0.40 -24.23 9.87
C ALA A 21 0.02 -24.45 8.41
N PRO A 22 -0.25 -25.65 7.85
CA PRO A 22 -0.06 -25.88 6.42
C PRO A 22 -0.88 -24.88 5.61
N LEU A 23 -0.25 -24.24 4.62
CA LEU A 23 -0.86 -23.21 3.81
C LEU A 23 -0.96 -23.68 2.36
N ALA A 24 -2.12 -23.41 1.74
CA ALA A 24 -2.32 -23.62 0.31
C ALA A 24 -2.24 -22.28 -0.43
N VAL A 25 -1.54 -22.27 -1.55
CA VAL A 25 -1.51 -21.13 -2.46
C VAL A 25 -2.64 -21.27 -3.48
N ILE A 26 -3.51 -20.27 -3.55
CA ILE A 26 -4.47 -20.10 -4.63
C ILE A 26 -3.70 -19.40 -5.77
N ALA A 27 -3.34 -20.17 -6.80
CA ALA A 27 -2.40 -19.73 -7.82
C ALA A 27 -2.98 -18.71 -8.83
N ASN A 28 -4.29 -18.50 -8.83
CA ASN A 28 -4.94 -17.56 -9.73
C ASN A 28 -5.99 -16.76 -8.95
N PRO A 29 -5.90 -15.40 -8.90
CA PRO A 29 -4.90 -14.57 -9.58
C PRO A 29 -3.49 -14.72 -8.99
N SER A 30 -2.46 -14.46 -9.80
CA SER A 30 -1.03 -14.52 -9.42
C SER A 30 -0.40 -13.13 -9.32
N SER A 31 0.85 -13.07 -8.86
CA SER A 31 1.66 -11.84 -8.82
C SER A 31 0.96 -10.66 -8.11
N ILE A 32 0.32 -10.93 -6.99
CA ILE A 32 -0.48 -9.94 -6.27
C ILE A 32 0.42 -8.87 -5.66
N TRP A 33 0.12 -7.62 -6.00
CA TRP A 33 0.87 -6.46 -5.52
C TRP A 33 0.08 -5.59 -4.53
N CYS A 34 -1.20 -5.39 -4.79
CA CYS A 34 -2.05 -4.55 -3.95
C CYS A 34 -3.40 -5.19 -3.70
N MET A 35 -4.03 -4.81 -2.59
CA MET A 35 -5.36 -5.25 -2.19
C MET A 35 -6.16 -4.09 -1.62
N ALA A 36 -7.48 -4.11 -1.86
CA ALA A 36 -8.44 -3.29 -1.15
C ALA A 36 -9.65 -4.15 -0.76
N GLN A 37 -10.23 -3.85 0.38
CA GLN A 37 -11.45 -4.46 0.87
C GLN A 37 -12.59 -3.46 0.80
N SER A 38 -13.79 -3.91 0.42
CA SER A 38 -14.99 -3.09 0.52
C SER A 38 -15.29 -2.80 1.99
N ALA A 39 -15.56 -1.55 2.33
CA ALA A 39 -15.82 -1.15 3.71
C ALA A 39 -17.14 -1.76 4.25
N ASP A 40 -18.20 -1.75 3.43
CA ASP A 40 -19.53 -2.24 3.82
C ASP A 40 -19.71 -3.73 3.62
N GLU A 41 -18.91 -4.34 2.74
CA GLU A 41 -19.01 -5.75 2.35
C GLU A 41 -17.63 -6.42 2.51
N PRO A 42 -17.18 -6.71 3.74
CA PRO A 42 -15.82 -7.18 4.02
C PRO A 42 -15.48 -8.56 3.40
N HIS A 43 -16.46 -9.26 2.84
CA HIS A 43 -16.26 -10.47 2.04
C HIS A 43 -15.83 -10.17 0.59
N ILE A 44 -15.95 -8.90 0.14
CA ILE A 44 -15.49 -8.45 -1.17
C ILE A 44 -14.07 -7.89 -1.04
N ILE A 45 -13.15 -8.50 -1.78
CA ILE A 45 -11.77 -8.03 -1.90
C ILE A 45 -11.43 -7.85 -3.38
N TYR A 46 -10.71 -6.78 -3.64
CA TYR A 46 -10.11 -6.47 -4.94
C TYR A 46 -8.60 -6.67 -4.84
N VAL A 47 -8.01 -7.31 -5.84
CA VAL A 47 -6.57 -7.52 -5.90
C VAL A 47 -6.01 -7.08 -7.23
N GLY A 48 -4.95 -6.31 -7.20
CA GLY A 48 -4.19 -5.91 -8.37
C GLY A 48 -2.91 -6.73 -8.50
N SER A 49 -2.57 -7.13 -9.71
CA SER A 49 -1.37 -7.89 -10.00
C SER A 49 -0.37 -7.11 -10.86
N LEU A 50 0.90 -7.52 -10.74
CA LEU A 50 2.01 -7.02 -11.54
C LEU A 50 2.79 -8.20 -12.12
N GLU A 51 2.75 -8.35 -13.42
CA GLU A 51 3.58 -9.31 -14.14
C GLU A 51 4.73 -8.58 -14.84
N HIS A 52 5.93 -9.14 -14.81
CA HIS A 52 7.13 -8.56 -15.45
C HIS A 52 7.63 -7.23 -14.87
N THR A 53 7.64 -7.09 -13.53
CA THR A 53 8.14 -5.87 -12.86
C THR A 53 9.63 -5.84 -12.57
N HIS A 54 10.33 -6.94 -12.81
CA HIS A 54 11.70 -7.05 -12.35
C HIS A 54 12.70 -6.82 -13.48
N MET A 55 13.41 -5.67 -13.37
CA MET A 55 14.70 -5.45 -14.02
C MET A 55 14.71 -5.26 -15.54
N GLY A 56 13.77 -4.45 -16.09
CA GLY A 56 14.03 -3.85 -17.42
C GLY A 56 13.50 -4.59 -18.63
N GLU A 57 12.55 -5.50 -18.48
CA GLU A 57 11.95 -6.23 -19.60
C GLU A 57 10.54 -5.73 -20.01
N GLY A 58 10.39 -4.44 -20.18
CA GLY A 58 9.14 -3.85 -20.68
C GLY A 58 8.25 -3.26 -19.57
N PRO A 59 7.08 -2.68 -19.92
CA PRO A 59 6.13 -2.16 -18.97
C PRO A 59 5.49 -3.31 -18.16
N ALA A 60 5.20 -3.03 -16.88
CA ALA A 60 4.46 -3.97 -16.07
C ALA A 60 3.05 -4.16 -16.65
N SER A 61 2.67 -5.40 -16.90
CA SER A 61 1.28 -5.82 -17.16
C SER A 61 0.66 -6.41 -15.89
N GLY A 62 -0.64 -6.63 -15.90
CA GLY A 62 -1.30 -7.24 -14.75
C GLY A 62 -2.81 -7.32 -14.93
N THR A 63 -3.47 -7.82 -13.91
CA THR A 63 -4.93 -7.95 -13.86
C THR A 63 -5.50 -7.36 -12.59
N LEU A 64 -6.77 -6.93 -12.66
CA LEU A 64 -7.58 -6.62 -11.52
C LEU A 64 -8.57 -7.77 -11.30
N SER A 65 -8.53 -8.41 -10.16
CA SER A 65 -9.46 -9.49 -9.83
C SER A 65 -10.27 -9.15 -8.58
N ARG A 66 -11.50 -9.68 -8.52
CA ARG A 66 -12.42 -9.51 -7.40
C ARG A 66 -12.91 -10.86 -6.90
N THR A 67 -13.02 -11.00 -5.58
CA THR A 67 -13.83 -12.03 -4.92
C THR A 67 -15.06 -11.41 -4.29
N THR A 68 -16.17 -12.15 -4.27
CA THR A 68 -17.42 -11.80 -3.57
C THR A 68 -17.84 -12.91 -2.61
N ASP A 69 -16.98 -13.87 -2.36
CA ASP A 69 -17.25 -15.06 -1.53
C ASP A 69 -16.11 -15.37 -0.53
N SER A 70 -15.48 -14.32 -0.02
CA SER A 70 -14.37 -14.41 0.94
C SER A 70 -13.17 -15.20 0.41
N GLY A 71 -12.80 -14.96 -0.85
CA GLY A 71 -11.61 -15.51 -1.47
C GLY A 71 -11.73 -16.95 -1.97
N ARG A 72 -12.95 -17.52 -2.05
CA ARG A 72 -13.15 -18.87 -2.58
C ARG A 72 -13.05 -18.90 -4.11
N THR A 73 -13.61 -17.88 -4.76
CA THR A 73 -13.52 -17.69 -6.21
C THR A 73 -13.08 -16.28 -6.56
N TRP A 74 -12.43 -16.13 -7.70
CA TRP A 74 -11.91 -14.86 -8.19
C TRP A 74 -12.36 -14.64 -9.63
N THR A 75 -12.79 -13.42 -9.93
CA THR A 75 -13.23 -13.00 -11.26
C THR A 75 -12.33 -11.87 -11.74
N ASP A 76 -11.81 -11.98 -12.96
CA ASP A 76 -11.11 -10.89 -13.64
C ASP A 76 -12.10 -9.78 -13.99
N ILE A 77 -11.82 -8.57 -13.54
CA ILE A 77 -12.60 -7.35 -13.78
C ILE A 77 -11.71 -6.24 -14.35
N THR A 78 -10.60 -6.61 -14.98
CA THR A 78 -9.64 -5.66 -15.54
C THR A 78 -10.33 -4.76 -16.58
N PRO A 79 -10.23 -3.43 -16.49
CA PRO A 79 -10.76 -2.55 -17.53
C PRO A 79 -10.12 -2.86 -18.88
N GLY A 80 -10.91 -2.99 -19.93
CA GLY A 80 -10.39 -3.28 -21.26
C GLY A 80 -9.36 -2.26 -21.75
N SER A 81 -9.46 -1.01 -21.31
CA SER A 81 -8.49 0.05 -21.62
C SER A 81 -7.21 0.01 -20.78
N ALA A 82 -7.13 -0.88 -19.79
CA ALA A 82 -5.94 -1.11 -18.95
C ALA A 82 -5.43 -2.56 -19.02
N HIS A 83 -5.85 -3.32 -20.03
CA HIS A 83 -5.56 -4.75 -20.15
C HIS A 83 -4.04 -5.09 -20.21
N ASP A 84 -3.24 -4.18 -20.75
CA ASP A 84 -1.80 -4.36 -20.86
C ASP A 84 -1.01 -3.53 -19.80
N GLU A 85 -1.69 -3.13 -18.73
CA GLU A 85 -1.09 -2.30 -17.67
C GLU A 85 -1.07 -3.04 -16.33
N GLY A 86 0.02 -2.91 -15.59
CA GLY A 86 0.11 -3.40 -14.22
C GLY A 86 -0.80 -2.61 -13.28
N ILE A 87 -1.47 -3.29 -12.36
CA ILE A 87 -2.31 -2.65 -11.34
C ILE A 87 -1.50 -2.43 -10.06
N TRP A 88 -1.07 -1.19 -9.86
CA TRP A 88 -0.17 -0.82 -8.75
C TRP A 88 -0.89 -0.41 -7.48
N ALA A 89 -2.08 0.16 -7.60
CA ALA A 89 -2.87 0.60 -6.47
C ALA A 89 -4.35 0.28 -6.69
N VAL A 90 -5.00 -0.14 -5.62
CA VAL A 90 -6.45 -0.35 -5.54
C VAL A 90 -6.94 0.30 -4.26
N ALA A 91 -8.03 1.06 -4.31
CA ALA A 91 -8.60 1.68 -3.12
C ALA A 91 -10.14 1.79 -3.24
N ALA A 92 -10.84 1.40 -2.19
CA ALA A 92 -12.29 1.55 -2.04
C ALA A 92 -12.56 2.68 -1.03
N PRO A 93 -13.32 3.72 -1.38
CA PRO A 93 -13.68 4.77 -0.43
C PRO A 93 -14.61 4.22 0.66
N PRO A 94 -14.45 4.67 1.91
CA PRO A 94 -15.17 4.10 3.06
C PRO A 94 -16.67 4.46 3.10
N ASP A 95 -17.13 5.46 2.34
CA ASP A 95 -18.49 6.00 2.37
C ASP A 95 -19.29 5.72 1.08
N ALA A 96 -18.75 4.96 0.14
CA ALA A 96 -19.37 4.71 -1.16
C ALA A 96 -19.27 3.23 -1.55
N PRO A 97 -20.26 2.42 -1.14
CA PRO A 97 -20.33 1.02 -1.52
C PRO A 97 -20.26 0.82 -3.04
N GLY A 98 -19.44 -0.13 -3.45
CA GLY A 98 -19.24 -0.42 -4.88
C GLY A 98 -18.33 0.54 -5.62
N GLU A 99 -17.92 1.65 -5.01
CA GLU A 99 -16.93 2.53 -5.62
C GLU A 99 -15.52 1.97 -5.47
N LEU A 100 -14.75 2.08 -6.54
CA LEU A 100 -13.38 1.56 -6.61
C LEU A 100 -12.52 2.48 -7.46
N PHE A 101 -11.31 2.76 -6.99
CA PHE A 101 -10.27 3.43 -7.77
C PHE A 101 -9.11 2.47 -8.00
N ILE A 102 -8.55 2.48 -9.19
CA ILE A 102 -7.33 1.76 -9.52
C ILE A 102 -6.31 2.69 -10.16
N GLY A 103 -5.06 2.48 -9.74
CA GLY A 103 -3.90 3.14 -10.32
C GLY A 103 -3.04 2.14 -11.08
N THR A 104 -2.62 2.52 -12.28
CA THR A 104 -1.94 1.61 -13.20
C THR A 104 -0.55 2.10 -13.59
N THR A 105 0.19 1.25 -14.30
CA THR A 105 1.35 1.61 -15.12
C THR A 105 0.97 2.74 -16.09
N HIS A 106 1.94 3.52 -16.56
CA HIS A 106 1.75 4.79 -17.27
C HIS A 106 1.05 5.88 -16.44
N ALA A 107 0.96 5.65 -15.12
CA ALA A 107 0.34 6.54 -14.15
C ALA A 107 -1.06 7.00 -14.61
N ARG A 108 -1.93 6.05 -14.91
CA ARG A 108 -3.35 6.28 -15.19
C ARG A 108 -4.18 5.98 -13.95
N LEU A 109 -5.34 6.61 -13.86
CA LEU A 109 -6.28 6.46 -12.76
C LEU A 109 -7.67 6.16 -13.32
N PHE A 110 -8.30 5.10 -12.83
CA PHE A 110 -9.65 4.71 -13.22
C PHE A 110 -10.56 4.65 -12.00
N ARG A 111 -11.84 4.91 -12.23
CA ARG A 111 -12.93 4.84 -11.24
C ARG A 111 -14.04 3.91 -11.72
N SER A 112 -14.51 3.07 -10.83
CA SER A 112 -15.76 2.30 -10.95
C SER A 112 -16.75 2.75 -9.90
N GLU A 113 -18.05 2.65 -10.19
CA GLU A 113 -19.16 2.92 -9.26
C GLU A 113 -20.09 1.71 -9.11
N ASP A 114 -19.68 0.53 -9.60
CA ASP A 114 -20.49 -0.67 -9.74
C ASP A 114 -19.71 -1.96 -9.38
N HIS A 115 -18.87 -1.89 -8.35
CA HIS A 115 -18.00 -3.00 -7.90
C HIS A 115 -17.04 -3.51 -8.98
N GLY A 116 -16.59 -2.64 -9.89
CA GLY A 116 -15.66 -2.99 -10.94
C GLY A 116 -16.29 -3.65 -12.17
N GLN A 117 -17.63 -3.56 -12.35
CA GLN A 117 -18.27 -4.04 -13.58
C GLN A 117 -17.97 -3.12 -14.76
N SER A 118 -17.85 -1.82 -14.50
CA SER A 118 -17.40 -0.84 -15.48
C SER A 118 -16.43 0.16 -14.89
N PHE A 119 -15.57 0.75 -15.74
CA PHE A 119 -14.59 1.73 -15.34
C PHE A 119 -14.59 2.93 -16.26
N LYS A 120 -14.37 4.11 -15.67
CA LYS A 120 -14.11 5.36 -16.38
C LYS A 120 -12.73 5.88 -16.01
N GLU A 121 -11.96 6.31 -16.99
CA GLU A 121 -10.67 6.95 -16.73
C GLU A 121 -10.86 8.36 -16.19
N CYS A 122 -10.12 8.72 -15.15
CA CYS A 122 -10.08 10.06 -14.58
C CYS A 122 -9.26 10.99 -15.51
N SER A 123 -9.87 11.48 -16.59
CA SER A 123 -9.19 12.22 -17.65
C SER A 123 -8.46 13.49 -17.16
N ALA A 124 -8.95 14.13 -16.09
CA ALA A 124 -8.27 15.27 -15.47
C ALA A 124 -6.89 14.90 -14.89
N PHE A 125 -6.69 13.64 -14.48
CA PHE A 125 -5.40 13.15 -14.01
C PHE A 125 -4.36 13.07 -15.14
N LEU A 126 -4.80 12.77 -16.35
CA LEU A 126 -3.94 12.77 -17.55
C LEU A 126 -3.47 14.16 -17.97
N GLN A 127 -4.20 15.21 -17.55
CA GLN A 127 -3.94 16.60 -17.94
C GLN A 127 -3.08 17.34 -16.90
N LEU A 128 -2.58 16.66 -15.88
CA LEU A 128 -1.78 17.27 -14.83
C LEU A 128 -0.47 17.84 -15.40
N PRO A 129 -0.10 19.06 -14.97
CA PRO A 129 1.13 19.69 -15.44
C PRO A 129 2.37 18.92 -14.96
N GLY A 130 3.35 18.77 -15.83
CA GLY A 130 4.61 18.09 -15.51
C GLY A 130 4.56 16.57 -15.57
N ARG A 131 3.45 16.00 -16.05
CA ARG A 131 3.29 14.56 -16.26
C ARG A 131 4.37 13.97 -17.19
N ASP A 132 4.84 14.73 -18.14
CA ASP A 132 5.91 14.39 -19.07
C ASP A 132 7.28 14.16 -18.38
N ARG A 133 7.41 14.56 -17.12
CA ARG A 133 8.63 14.37 -16.29
C ARG A 133 8.50 13.25 -15.27
N TRP A 134 7.30 12.64 -15.16
CA TRP A 134 7.14 11.51 -14.26
C TRP A 134 7.92 10.31 -14.77
N SER A 135 8.45 9.53 -13.85
CA SER A 135 9.37 8.45 -14.14
C SER A 135 9.17 7.27 -13.19
N PHE A 136 10.05 6.30 -13.30
CA PHE A 136 10.24 5.20 -12.36
C PHE A 136 11.73 4.86 -12.34
N PRO A 137 12.36 4.60 -11.17
CA PRO A 137 13.80 4.37 -11.11
C PRO A 137 14.30 3.23 -11.98
N PRO A 138 13.68 2.02 -11.98
CA PRO A 138 14.06 0.95 -12.92
C PRO A 138 13.67 1.25 -14.38
N PRO A 139 14.49 0.88 -15.36
CA PRO A 139 14.08 0.88 -16.77
C PRO A 139 12.81 0.03 -16.98
N PRO A 140 11.95 0.38 -17.90
CA PRO A 140 12.03 1.45 -18.92
C PRO A 140 11.58 2.84 -18.43
N HIS A 141 11.61 3.11 -17.12
CA HIS A 141 11.30 4.40 -16.51
C HIS A 141 9.83 4.85 -16.64
N ILE A 142 8.92 3.91 -16.76
CA ILE A 142 7.49 4.16 -16.93
C ILE A 142 6.85 4.45 -15.58
N PRO A 143 6.27 5.64 -15.34
CA PRO A 143 5.65 5.99 -14.07
C PRO A 143 4.39 5.18 -13.81
N HIS A 144 4.02 5.05 -12.53
CA HIS A 144 2.78 4.40 -12.11
C HIS A 144 2.16 5.09 -10.91
N VAL A 145 0.85 4.93 -10.74
CA VAL A 145 0.15 5.36 -9.53
C VAL A 145 0.44 4.37 -8.42
N ARG A 146 1.17 4.82 -7.40
CA ARG A 146 1.68 3.96 -6.32
C ARG A 146 0.78 3.91 -5.09
N ALA A 147 0.02 4.96 -4.82
CA ALA A 147 -0.83 5.07 -3.65
C ALA A 147 -2.11 5.84 -3.97
N ILE A 148 -3.21 5.41 -3.37
CA ILE A 148 -4.50 6.10 -3.38
C ILE A 148 -5.03 6.04 -1.95
N THR A 149 -5.38 7.19 -1.36
CA THR A 149 -5.97 7.25 -0.03
C THR A 149 -7.05 8.31 0.03
N PHE A 150 -7.98 8.17 0.96
CA PHE A 150 -9.09 9.10 1.17
C PHE A 150 -8.95 9.80 2.51
N ASP A 151 -9.47 11.01 2.60
CA ASP A 151 -9.66 11.69 3.87
C ASP A 151 -10.79 10.99 4.66
N PRO A 152 -10.50 10.41 5.83
CA PRO A 152 -11.52 9.69 6.60
C PRO A 152 -12.71 10.56 7.03
N ALA A 153 -12.48 11.86 7.25
CA ALA A 153 -13.54 12.79 7.64
C ALA A 153 -14.36 13.31 6.46
N ASN A 154 -13.79 13.27 5.25
CA ASN A 154 -14.47 13.67 4.02
C ASN A 154 -13.93 12.85 2.82
N PRO A 155 -14.43 11.64 2.57
CA PRO A 155 -13.94 10.76 1.51
C PRO A 155 -14.13 11.28 0.08
N SER A 156 -14.81 12.41 -0.12
CA SER A 156 -14.77 13.14 -1.40
C SER A 156 -13.39 13.71 -1.70
N VAL A 157 -12.56 13.90 -0.66
CA VAL A 157 -11.16 14.30 -0.79
C VAL A 157 -10.31 13.04 -0.86
N MET A 158 -9.57 12.91 -1.94
CA MET A 158 -8.62 11.82 -2.14
C MET A 158 -7.23 12.33 -2.49
N TYR A 159 -6.23 11.55 -2.15
CA TYR A 159 -4.84 11.81 -2.48
C TYR A 159 -4.31 10.66 -3.32
N VAL A 160 -3.59 11.01 -4.36
CA VAL A 160 -2.98 10.07 -5.31
C VAL A 160 -1.49 10.32 -5.34
N GLY A 161 -0.73 9.27 -5.17
CA GLY A 161 0.73 9.28 -5.24
C GLY A 161 1.23 8.61 -6.50
N VAL A 162 2.13 9.28 -7.21
CA VAL A 162 2.86 8.73 -8.36
C VAL A 162 4.31 8.55 -7.96
N GLU A 163 4.85 7.35 -8.12
CA GLU A 163 6.27 7.10 -7.88
C GLU A 163 7.09 7.91 -8.90
N GLU A 164 8.05 8.70 -8.40
CA GLU A 164 8.76 9.76 -9.12
C GLU A 164 7.87 10.77 -9.87
N GLY A 165 6.65 11.00 -9.37
CA GLY A 165 5.73 12.01 -9.87
C GLY A 165 5.20 12.93 -8.77
N GLY A 166 5.19 12.43 -7.51
CA GLY A 166 4.76 13.17 -6.34
C GLY A 166 3.30 12.95 -5.94
N VAL A 167 2.73 13.89 -5.20
CA VAL A 167 1.40 13.82 -4.57
C VAL A 167 0.43 14.76 -5.24
N PHE A 168 -0.79 14.28 -5.45
CA PHE A 168 -1.91 15.02 -6.07
C PHE A 168 -3.16 14.86 -5.20
N ARG A 169 -3.94 15.92 -5.07
CA ARG A 169 -5.22 15.92 -4.34
C ARG A 169 -6.37 16.14 -5.30
N SER A 170 -7.42 15.37 -5.14
CA SER A 170 -8.76 15.69 -5.65
C SER A 170 -9.69 16.02 -4.49
N ARG A 171 -10.55 17.02 -4.63
CA ARG A 171 -11.59 17.37 -3.66
C ARG A 171 -12.99 16.92 -4.10
N ASN A 172 -13.07 16.20 -5.21
CA ASN A 172 -14.32 15.85 -5.89
C ASN A 172 -14.22 14.46 -6.57
N ARG A 173 -13.64 13.50 -5.85
CA ARG A 173 -13.58 12.08 -6.25
C ARG A 173 -13.01 11.88 -7.67
N GLY A 174 -11.86 12.53 -7.95
CA GLY A 174 -11.15 12.32 -9.20
C GLY A 174 -11.64 13.15 -10.38
N VAL A 175 -12.58 14.09 -10.20
CA VAL A 175 -13.05 14.99 -11.28
C VAL A 175 -12.00 16.04 -11.61
N SER A 176 -11.26 16.53 -10.62
CA SER A 176 -10.13 17.46 -10.82
C SER A 176 -9.03 17.18 -9.81
N PHE A 177 -7.79 17.61 -10.14
CA PHE A 177 -6.62 17.40 -9.30
C PHE A 177 -5.75 18.64 -9.21
N GLU A 178 -5.06 18.77 -8.09
CA GLU A 178 -4.03 19.78 -7.84
C GLU A 178 -2.74 19.12 -7.30
N PRO A 179 -1.55 19.58 -7.71
CA PRO A 179 -0.28 19.04 -7.23
C PRO A 179 0.05 19.54 -5.81
N LEU A 180 0.64 18.67 -4.99
CA LEU A 180 1.01 18.94 -3.60
C LEU A 180 2.49 18.59 -3.33
N ASN A 181 3.41 19.02 -4.19
CA ASN A 181 4.78 18.52 -4.23
C ASN A 181 5.82 19.40 -3.50
N LYS A 182 5.39 20.42 -2.76
CA LYS A 182 6.32 21.33 -2.10
C LYS A 182 7.01 20.67 -0.91
N GLY A 183 8.28 20.34 -1.06
CA GLY A 183 9.12 19.80 0.01
C GLY A 183 9.15 18.28 0.14
N ILE A 184 8.37 17.54 -0.66
CA ILE A 184 8.42 16.07 -0.67
C ILE A 184 9.45 15.54 -1.68
N TYR A 185 10.04 14.40 -1.37
CA TYR A 185 10.83 13.64 -2.32
C TYR A 185 9.89 12.85 -3.25
N PRO A 186 10.11 12.87 -4.58
CA PRO A 186 9.11 12.38 -5.54
C PRO A 186 8.95 10.85 -5.61
N ASP A 187 9.95 10.08 -5.19
CA ASP A 187 9.92 8.61 -5.15
C ASP A 187 9.00 8.12 -4.02
N LEU A 188 7.70 8.20 -4.27
CA LEU A 188 6.64 7.98 -3.28
C LEU A 188 6.28 6.50 -3.19
N HIS A 189 6.13 5.99 -1.96
CA HIS A 189 5.74 4.59 -1.72
C HIS A 189 4.35 4.45 -1.09
N ALA A 190 3.99 5.27 -0.10
CA ALA A 190 2.68 5.24 0.53
C ALA A 190 2.22 6.63 0.98
N LEU A 191 0.90 6.77 1.15
CA LEU A 191 0.22 7.96 1.65
C LEU A 191 -0.82 7.57 2.69
N ALA A 192 -0.98 8.38 3.73
CA ALA A 192 -2.09 8.27 4.67
C ALA A 192 -2.53 9.66 5.14
N VAL A 193 -3.81 9.77 5.51
CA VAL A 193 -4.37 10.93 6.19
C VAL A 193 -4.56 10.56 7.66
N ASP A 194 -4.23 11.47 8.57
CA ASP A 194 -4.49 11.28 9.99
C ASP A 194 -6.01 11.29 10.24
N PRO A 195 -6.57 10.24 10.84
CA PRO A 195 -8.02 10.17 11.07
C PRO A 195 -8.53 11.23 12.05
N ALA A 196 -7.66 11.79 12.89
CA ALA A 196 -8.02 12.83 13.86
C ALA A 196 -7.83 14.27 13.34
N ASP A 197 -7.02 14.46 12.28
CA ASP A 197 -6.76 15.78 11.69
C ASP A 197 -6.52 15.66 10.18
N SER A 198 -7.54 15.95 9.37
CA SER A 198 -7.44 15.95 7.88
C SER A 198 -6.38 16.89 7.29
N ARG A 199 -5.80 17.80 8.08
CA ARG A 199 -4.66 18.63 7.65
C ARG A 199 -3.34 17.88 7.76
N ARG A 200 -3.31 16.81 8.56
CA ARG A 200 -2.10 16.01 8.76
C ARG A 200 -2.09 14.84 7.80
N LEU A 201 -1.06 14.83 6.98
CA LEU A 201 -0.80 13.75 6.04
C LEU A 201 0.59 13.19 6.28
N TYR A 202 0.74 11.93 5.94
CA TYR A 202 1.98 11.19 6.01
C TYR A 202 2.32 10.60 4.64
N ALA A 203 3.61 10.57 4.33
CA ALA A 203 4.12 9.95 3.11
C ALA A 203 5.43 9.22 3.39
N THR A 204 5.59 8.05 2.79
CA THR A 204 6.85 7.33 2.78
C THR A 204 7.47 7.38 1.39
N THR A 205 8.80 7.45 1.35
CA THR A 205 9.54 7.66 0.10
C THR A 205 10.87 6.91 0.12
N GLY A 206 11.55 6.85 -1.02
CA GLY A 206 12.90 6.34 -1.13
C GLY A 206 13.96 7.13 -0.36
N ARG A 207 13.58 8.25 0.28
CA ARG A 207 14.47 9.09 1.11
C ARG A 207 13.92 9.44 2.50
N GLY A 208 12.95 8.71 2.98
CA GLY A 208 12.49 8.85 4.35
C GLY A 208 10.99 9.01 4.50
N PHE A 209 10.61 9.33 5.71
CA PHE A 209 9.25 9.59 6.14
C PHE A 209 8.97 11.10 6.11
N TYR A 210 7.86 11.50 5.49
CA TYR A 210 7.45 12.89 5.38
C TYR A 210 6.11 13.11 6.08
N ARG A 211 5.96 14.29 6.69
CA ARG A 211 4.72 14.75 7.29
C ARG A 211 4.34 16.12 6.76
N SER A 212 3.05 16.31 6.50
CA SER A 212 2.43 17.60 6.26
C SER A 212 1.43 17.91 7.37
N ASP A 213 1.42 19.13 7.89
CA ASP A 213 0.38 19.66 8.79
C ASP A 213 -0.50 20.70 8.08
N ALA A 214 -0.43 20.73 6.75
CA ALA A 214 -1.09 21.73 5.90
C ALA A 214 -1.87 21.09 4.75
N ALA A 215 -2.49 19.91 4.97
CA ALA A 215 -3.23 19.14 3.98
C ALA A 215 -2.45 18.94 2.66
N GLY A 216 -1.13 18.65 2.78
CA GLY A 216 -0.23 18.42 1.66
C GLY A 216 0.35 19.69 1.02
N ALA A 217 -0.05 20.90 1.43
CA ALA A 217 0.46 22.15 0.83
C ALA A 217 1.99 22.32 1.01
N SER A 218 2.55 21.69 2.03
CA SER A 218 4.00 21.58 2.22
C SER A 218 4.33 20.33 3.06
N TRP A 219 5.50 19.75 2.82
CA TRP A 219 5.99 18.54 3.47
C TRP A 219 7.30 18.77 4.17
N ASN A 220 7.47 18.11 5.31
CA ASN A 220 8.69 18.12 6.11
C ASN A 220 9.25 16.70 6.24
N LEU A 221 10.51 16.52 5.95
CA LEU A 221 11.22 15.27 6.20
C LEU A 221 11.41 15.08 7.71
N ILE A 222 10.91 14.00 8.25
CA ILE A 222 11.08 13.60 9.65
C ILE A 222 12.34 12.73 9.76
N LYS A 223 13.38 13.27 10.39
CA LYS A 223 14.66 12.60 10.54
C LYS A 223 14.82 11.91 11.89
N GLN A 224 14.07 12.37 12.90
CA GLN A 224 14.26 11.92 14.27
C GLN A 224 13.78 10.48 14.44
N GLY A 225 14.71 9.58 14.71
CA GLY A 225 14.49 8.17 15.01
C GLY A 225 14.32 7.24 13.79
N VAL A 226 14.19 7.77 12.57
CA VAL A 226 14.15 6.97 11.34
C VAL A 226 15.56 6.69 10.85
N SER A 227 16.13 5.54 11.22
CA SER A 227 17.52 5.17 10.90
C SER A 227 17.68 4.42 9.58
N ARG A 228 16.58 4.08 8.91
CA ARG A 228 16.55 3.40 7.61
C ARG A 228 15.86 4.31 6.60
N PRO A 229 16.59 4.86 5.60
CA PRO A 229 16.09 5.94 4.75
C PRO A 229 15.10 5.48 3.67
N TYR A 230 15.14 4.22 3.24
CA TYR A 230 14.21 3.71 2.22
C TYR A 230 12.95 3.19 2.92
N VAL A 231 11.95 4.06 3.05
CA VAL A 231 10.73 3.78 3.86
C VAL A 231 9.60 3.37 2.92
N VAL A 232 8.96 2.20 3.19
CA VAL A 232 7.93 1.66 2.28
C VAL A 232 6.54 1.66 2.91
N PRO A 233 6.19 0.79 3.90
CA PRO A 233 4.84 0.71 4.38
C PRO A 233 4.53 1.84 5.35
N LEU A 234 3.27 2.16 5.45
CA LEU A 234 2.73 3.18 6.34
C LEU A 234 1.38 2.73 6.86
N LEU A 235 1.16 2.87 8.16
CA LEU A 235 -0.15 2.70 8.78
C LEU A 235 -0.31 3.71 9.90
N VAL A 236 -1.47 4.37 9.92
CA VAL A 236 -1.91 5.21 11.05
C VAL A 236 -2.87 4.39 11.88
N ASP A 237 -2.65 4.32 13.18
CA ASP A 237 -3.51 3.55 14.07
C ASP A 237 -4.92 4.15 14.13
N ALA A 238 -5.94 3.33 13.87
CA ALA A 238 -7.32 3.78 13.86
C ALA A 238 -7.89 3.99 15.28
N GLY A 239 -7.33 3.31 16.27
CA GLY A 239 -7.79 3.34 17.68
C GLY A 239 -6.96 4.24 18.59
N ASP A 240 -5.74 4.61 18.19
CA ASP A 240 -4.82 5.40 19.02
C ASP A 240 -4.30 6.62 18.24
N ALA A 241 -5.00 7.75 18.43
CA ALA A 241 -4.69 8.99 17.74
C ALA A 241 -3.23 9.43 17.98
N GLY A 242 -2.50 9.61 16.88
CA GLY A 242 -1.09 10.02 16.92
C GLY A 242 -0.10 8.84 16.85
N THR A 243 -0.58 7.60 16.87
CA THR A 243 0.30 6.45 16.66
C THR A 243 0.42 6.14 15.17
N VAL A 244 1.66 6.07 14.72
CA VAL A 244 2.02 5.82 13.30
C VAL A 244 3.08 4.74 13.23
N TYR A 245 2.83 3.74 12.38
CA TYR A 245 3.74 2.63 12.13
C TYR A 245 4.36 2.73 10.74
N THR A 246 5.64 2.43 10.66
CA THR A 246 6.36 2.36 9.38
C THR A 246 7.51 1.37 9.44
N ALA A 247 8.07 1.06 8.29
CA ALA A 247 9.30 0.29 8.20
C ALA A 247 10.20 0.86 7.11
N GLY A 248 11.49 0.78 7.33
CA GLY A 248 12.48 1.22 6.36
C GLY A 248 13.59 0.20 6.15
N ALA A 249 14.21 0.24 4.98
CA ALA A 249 15.39 -0.51 4.61
C ALA A 249 16.62 0.38 4.52
N ALA A 250 17.81 -0.23 4.58
CA ALA A 250 19.08 0.50 4.44
C ALA A 250 19.26 1.07 3.02
N GLY A 251 18.64 0.47 2.01
CA GLY A 251 18.73 0.91 0.62
C GLY A 251 17.57 0.39 -0.23
N ALA A 252 17.60 0.69 -1.53
CA ALA A 252 16.58 0.35 -2.51
C ALA A 252 16.55 -1.15 -2.87
N PRO A 253 15.45 -1.68 -3.45
CA PRO A 253 15.25 -3.10 -3.76
C PRO A 253 16.38 -3.84 -4.45
N PRO A 254 17.13 -3.28 -5.41
CA PRO A 254 18.25 -4.01 -6.03
C PRO A 254 19.31 -4.49 -5.05
N THR A 255 19.46 -3.83 -3.89
CA THR A 255 20.40 -4.25 -2.86
C THR A 255 19.89 -5.41 -2.01
N TRP A 256 18.57 -5.60 -1.93
CA TRP A 256 17.95 -6.60 -1.06
C TRP A 256 18.23 -8.03 -1.51
N ALA A 257 18.33 -8.25 -2.83
CA ALA A 257 18.63 -9.57 -3.38
C ALA A 257 20.03 -10.05 -2.97
N VAL A 258 20.98 -9.14 -2.78
CA VAL A 258 22.38 -9.46 -2.48
C VAL A 258 22.64 -9.47 -0.97
N TYR A 259 22.23 -8.40 -0.29
CA TYR A 259 22.60 -8.15 1.11
C TYR A 259 21.43 -8.34 2.10
N GLY A 260 20.21 -8.50 1.60
CA GLY A 260 18.98 -8.35 2.37
C GLY A 260 18.59 -6.88 2.51
N ALA A 261 17.37 -6.62 2.94
CA ALA A 261 16.84 -5.27 3.10
C ALA A 261 17.41 -4.54 4.32
N ASP A 262 17.94 -5.28 5.30
CA ASP A 262 18.33 -4.72 6.60
C ASP A 262 17.18 -3.84 7.16
N SER A 263 15.95 -4.40 7.13
CA SER A 263 14.76 -3.64 7.46
C SER A 263 14.58 -3.50 8.96
N MET A 264 13.91 -2.40 9.34
CA MET A 264 13.62 -2.08 10.72
C MET A 264 12.20 -1.52 10.82
N LEU A 265 11.47 -1.93 11.87
CA LEU A 265 10.18 -1.37 12.22
C LEU A 265 10.35 -0.14 13.09
N PHE A 266 9.49 0.84 12.88
CA PHE A 266 9.44 2.08 13.65
C PHE A 266 8.02 2.39 14.08
N VAL A 267 7.87 2.97 15.28
CA VAL A 267 6.62 3.50 15.79
C VAL A 267 6.81 4.93 16.28
N SER A 268 5.85 5.78 15.96
CA SER A 268 5.68 7.12 16.49
C SER A 268 4.45 7.13 17.40
N ASN A 269 4.50 7.87 18.49
CA ASN A 269 3.36 8.13 19.38
C ASN A 269 3.09 9.65 19.51
N ASP A 270 3.62 10.46 18.60
CA ASP A 270 3.52 11.92 18.57
C ASP A 270 3.03 12.45 17.19
N GLY A 271 2.24 11.64 16.51
CA GLY A 271 1.70 11.99 15.20
C GLY A 271 2.77 12.07 14.12
N GLY A 272 3.74 11.15 14.13
CA GLY A 272 4.80 11.10 13.12
C GLY A 272 5.83 12.23 13.25
N GLY A 273 5.96 12.87 14.41
CA GLY A 273 6.97 13.90 14.67
C GLY A 273 8.35 13.32 14.97
N SER A 274 8.35 12.17 15.65
CA SER A 274 9.54 11.38 15.92
C SER A 274 9.22 9.89 15.95
N PHE A 275 10.23 9.05 15.76
CA PHE A 275 10.08 7.61 15.73
C PHE A 275 11.06 6.93 16.70
N ARG A 276 10.71 5.76 17.17
CA ARG A 276 11.61 4.83 17.84
C ARG A 276 11.60 3.48 17.13
N PRO A 277 12.71 2.74 17.11
CA PRO A 277 12.69 1.37 16.66
C PRO A 277 11.82 0.51 17.58
N VAL A 278 11.23 -0.55 17.01
CA VAL A 278 10.46 -1.54 17.78
C VAL A 278 11.41 -2.59 18.32
N ALA A 279 11.50 -2.71 19.65
CA ALA A 279 12.47 -3.56 20.30
C ALA A 279 12.26 -5.05 19.99
N ALA A 280 11.00 -5.51 19.97
CA ALA A 280 10.67 -6.89 19.59
C ALA A 280 11.09 -7.26 18.15
N ALA A 281 11.41 -6.27 17.32
CA ALA A 281 11.96 -6.44 15.98
C ALA A 281 13.49 -6.35 15.94
N GLU A 282 14.17 -6.40 17.09
CA GLU A 282 15.63 -6.41 17.14
C GLU A 282 16.19 -7.66 16.49
N GLY A 283 16.91 -7.43 15.43
CA GLY A 283 17.41 -8.44 14.51
C GLY A 283 17.04 -8.03 13.09
N MET A 284 18.04 -7.95 12.26
CA MET A 284 17.85 -7.54 10.87
C MET A 284 17.04 -8.60 10.14
N TRP A 285 15.82 -8.26 9.74
CA TRP A 285 15.08 -9.09 8.81
C TRP A 285 15.69 -8.93 7.41
N ARG A 286 15.95 -10.05 6.78
CA ARG A 286 16.46 -10.05 5.40
C ARG A 286 15.43 -9.43 4.45
N GLY A 287 14.14 -9.71 4.68
CA GLY A 287 13.06 -9.15 3.91
C GLY A 287 12.67 -7.74 4.35
N MET A 288 12.19 -6.93 3.42
CA MET A 288 11.54 -5.66 3.70
C MET A 288 10.08 -5.91 4.10
N VAL A 289 9.60 -5.22 5.12
CA VAL A 289 8.16 -5.15 5.40
C VAL A 289 7.47 -4.39 4.26
N MET A 290 6.54 -5.04 3.58
CA MET A 290 5.90 -4.50 2.39
C MET A 290 4.53 -3.86 2.66
N ALA A 291 3.77 -4.43 3.61
CA ALA A 291 2.46 -3.92 3.98
C ALA A 291 2.16 -4.17 5.46
N PHE A 292 1.33 -3.31 6.03
CA PHE A 292 0.67 -3.48 7.31
C PHE A 292 -0.83 -3.62 7.13
N LEU A 293 -1.47 -4.27 8.09
CA LEU A 293 -2.92 -4.37 8.21
C LEU A 293 -3.31 -4.28 9.68
N GLN A 294 -4.22 -3.37 9.99
CA GLN A 294 -5.01 -3.34 11.23
C GLN A 294 -6.45 -3.71 10.89
N SER A 295 -7.12 -4.47 11.70
CA SER A 295 -8.49 -4.92 11.45
C SER A 295 -9.36 -4.68 12.68
N GLU A 296 -10.55 -4.16 12.47
CA GLU A 296 -11.57 -4.03 13.53
C GLU A 296 -11.94 -5.37 14.18
N LEU A 297 -11.71 -6.47 13.48
CA LEU A 297 -11.94 -7.82 13.99
C LEU A 297 -10.91 -8.23 15.05
N ARG A 298 -9.75 -7.57 15.08
CA ARG A 298 -8.64 -7.76 16.02
C ARG A 298 -7.89 -6.43 16.21
N PRO A 299 -8.48 -5.47 16.91
CA PRO A 299 -7.92 -4.13 17.02
C PRO A 299 -6.58 -4.07 17.75
N GLU A 300 -6.27 -5.06 18.58
CA GLU A 300 -5.00 -5.21 19.31
C GLU A 300 -3.86 -5.74 18.47
N ASP A 301 -4.17 -6.42 17.34
CA ASP A 301 -3.19 -7.05 16.47
C ASP A 301 -2.90 -6.18 15.23
N LEU A 302 -1.63 -5.94 14.95
CA LEU A 302 -1.16 -5.43 13.69
C LEU A 302 -0.49 -6.55 12.93
N PHE A 303 -0.90 -6.74 11.68
CA PHE A 303 -0.32 -7.75 10.80
C PHE A 303 0.64 -7.11 9.81
N ALA A 304 1.69 -7.85 9.46
CA ALA A 304 2.68 -7.40 8.48
C ALA A 304 3.10 -8.56 7.57
N VAL A 305 3.47 -8.22 6.33
CA VAL A 305 4.07 -9.17 5.38
C VAL A 305 5.40 -8.66 4.87
N THR A 306 6.26 -9.59 4.50
CA THR A 306 7.63 -9.25 4.08
C THR A 306 7.96 -9.77 2.68
N SER A 307 8.91 -9.11 2.03
CA SER A 307 9.41 -9.48 0.70
C SER A 307 10.16 -10.82 0.65
N ASP A 308 10.48 -11.41 1.80
CA ASP A 308 11.05 -12.75 1.94
C ASP A 308 10.01 -13.80 2.38
N GLY A 309 8.71 -13.45 2.33
CA GLY A 309 7.62 -14.41 2.50
C GLY A 309 7.29 -14.75 3.95
N LYS A 310 7.34 -13.80 4.85
CA LYS A 310 6.84 -13.94 6.23
C LYS A 310 5.50 -13.25 6.41
N VAL A 311 4.67 -13.80 7.29
CA VAL A 311 3.47 -13.16 7.84
C VAL A 311 3.66 -13.03 9.33
N LEU A 312 3.53 -11.82 9.84
CA LEU A 312 3.79 -11.49 11.23
C LEU A 312 2.52 -10.95 11.87
N ARG A 313 2.32 -11.29 13.14
CA ARG A 313 1.42 -10.62 14.05
C ARG A 313 2.25 -9.82 15.04
N TRP A 314 1.97 -8.55 15.17
CA TRP A 314 2.58 -7.67 16.14
C TRP A 314 1.53 -7.09 17.08
N ARG A 315 1.77 -7.16 18.38
CA ARG A 315 1.00 -6.52 19.43
C ARG A 315 1.79 -5.35 20.00
N PRO A 316 1.56 -4.14 19.54
CA PRO A 316 2.39 -2.99 19.92
C PRO A 316 2.44 -2.69 21.40
N HIS A 317 1.33 -2.90 22.12
CA HIS A 317 1.23 -2.66 23.57
C HIS A 317 1.99 -3.70 24.42
N GLU A 318 2.15 -4.92 23.90
CA GLU A 318 2.86 -6.01 24.55
C GLU A 318 4.32 -6.11 24.08
N ASP A 319 4.70 -5.31 23.08
CA ASP A 319 5.98 -5.39 22.35
C ASP A 319 6.29 -6.81 21.85
N GLU A 320 5.23 -7.55 21.46
CA GLU A 320 5.31 -8.95 21.02
C GLU A 320 5.17 -9.07 19.50
N ILE A 321 6.11 -9.74 18.85
CA ILE A 321 6.01 -10.11 17.43
C ILE A 321 6.07 -11.62 17.30
N VAL A 322 5.06 -12.19 16.62
CA VAL A 322 4.94 -13.62 16.35
C VAL A 322 4.96 -13.87 14.83
N GLU A 323 5.77 -14.81 14.39
CA GLU A 323 5.77 -15.28 13.00
C GLU A 323 4.64 -16.30 12.82
N LEU A 324 3.57 -15.90 12.14
CA LEU A 324 2.42 -16.76 11.83
C LEU A 324 2.71 -17.73 10.70
N ALA A 325 3.46 -17.28 9.70
CA ALA A 325 3.89 -18.09 8.56
C ALA A 325 5.22 -17.59 8.01
N SER A 326 5.98 -18.49 7.43
CA SER A 326 7.24 -18.21 6.72
C SER A 326 7.43 -19.14 5.52
N ASN A 327 8.48 -18.88 4.75
CA ASN A 327 8.79 -19.60 3.51
C ASN A 327 7.68 -19.52 2.45
N LEU A 328 6.84 -18.48 2.52
CA LEU A 328 5.91 -18.15 1.45
C LEU A 328 6.67 -17.52 0.26
N PRO A 329 6.06 -17.48 -0.92
CA PRO A 329 6.54 -16.56 -1.95
C PRO A 329 6.58 -15.12 -1.42
N PRO A 330 7.42 -14.21 -1.98
CA PRO A 330 7.42 -12.81 -1.61
C PRO A 330 6.02 -12.24 -1.48
N ALA A 331 5.71 -11.62 -0.32
CA ALA A 331 4.37 -11.14 0.02
C ALA A 331 4.33 -9.61 0.05
N TYR A 332 3.27 -9.02 -0.52
CA TYR A 332 3.18 -7.59 -0.78
C TYR A 332 1.90 -6.92 -0.29
N ALA A 333 0.85 -7.68 -0.05
CA ALA A 333 -0.46 -7.14 0.31
C ALA A 333 -1.19 -8.01 1.32
N LEU A 334 -2.09 -7.40 2.10
CA LEU A 334 -2.90 -8.04 3.14
C LEU A 334 -4.34 -7.52 3.11
N ALA A 335 -5.29 -8.41 3.40
CA ALA A 335 -6.67 -8.06 3.75
C ALA A 335 -7.17 -9.00 4.86
N ALA A 336 -8.16 -8.57 5.64
CA ALA A 336 -8.79 -9.37 6.69
C ALA A 336 -10.18 -9.85 6.26
N LEU A 337 -10.42 -11.15 6.34
CA LEU A 337 -11.72 -11.77 6.07
C LEU A 337 -12.38 -12.20 7.37
N PRO A 338 -13.69 -11.95 7.51
CA PRO A 338 -14.46 -12.40 8.68
C PRO A 338 -14.48 -13.89 8.89
#